data_826c34da973b56f66278442a72842cca
#
_entry.id   826c34da973b56f66278442a72842cca
#
_cell.length_a   1.000
_cell.length_b   1.000
_cell.length_c   1.000
_cell.angle_alpha   90.00
_cell.angle_beta   90.00
_cell.angle_gamma   90.00
#
_symmetry.space_group_name_H-M   'P 1'
#
loop_
_entity.id
_entity.type
_entity.pdbx_description
1 polymer ?
#
loop_
_entity_poly.entity_id
_entity_poly.type
_entity_poly.pdbx_seq_one_letter_code
_entity_poly.pdbx_strand_id
1 'polypeptide(L)'
;MTRSPDSSQPPTIISTGVTGLDDVLFGGLARNHLFLVSGDPGTGKTTLGLQFLLEGVARGEKVMYVALSESKAELEEVAKSHGWTTAGMRVFEMVPTEEELSPEAQYTVFHPAEVELADALTSVLKEVDEEKPQRIVFDSLSELRMLARDALRYRRQILALKRHFVGSNCTCLLLDDRTVGGEDQQLQSIAHGVILLQSLDRNFGIKRRRLEVRKMRGARFREGFHDFTIRTGGLDVFPRLIAAEHRTKAPKRPVHSGIEALDELFGGGVDSGTTTLLLGPAGSGKSSVAALYVHSAAERGEAAAVFSFDETTATYLKRSRSLGIDLDQHIAAGRVLLQQVDPAEMSVGEFVAAIRTFVEMKDARVVVIDSLNGLINAMPGEDYLLLQMHELFSYLNQHGIMTLCTLAQSGFMGRMRNPVDISYLADSVLMFRYFESAGEVRQALSVVKKRSGSHERAIRELRFTGGSIQIGAPLVDFEGVLTGTPRFAGNLSRREDRGKAGAD
;
A
#
# COMPACT_ATOMS: atom_id res chain seq x y z
N MET A 1 -42.28 34.64 13.49
CA MET A 1 -41.14 33.70 13.68
C MET A 1 -40.92 33.00 12.38
N THR A 2 -40.11 33.57 11.53
CA THR A 2 -39.70 33.00 10.24
C THR A 2 -38.59 31.99 10.48
N ARG A 3 -38.81 30.71 10.14
CA ARG A 3 -37.82 29.66 10.18
C ARG A 3 -36.72 30.00 9.16
N SER A 4 -35.48 30.08 9.64
CA SER A 4 -34.29 30.14 8.80
C SER A 4 -34.23 28.91 7.87
N PRO A 5 -33.74 29.04 6.62
CA PRO A 5 -33.62 27.90 5.73
C PRO A 5 -32.65 26.88 6.31
N ASP A 6 -33.06 25.63 6.22
CA ASP A 6 -32.32 24.44 6.64
C ASP A 6 -31.02 24.34 5.83
N SER A 7 -29.87 24.62 6.49
CA SER A 7 -28.53 24.61 5.88
C SER A 7 -27.86 23.22 5.91
N SER A 8 -28.63 22.15 5.83
CA SER A 8 -28.16 20.76 5.99
C SER A 8 -28.05 19.94 4.70
N GLN A 9 -27.94 20.56 3.52
CA GLN A 9 -27.48 19.81 2.36
C GLN A 9 -25.96 19.65 2.45
N PRO A 10 -25.42 18.40 2.37
CA PRO A 10 -23.98 18.20 2.35
C PRO A 10 -23.38 18.95 1.14
N PRO A 11 -22.18 19.54 1.28
CA PRO A 11 -21.55 20.24 0.16
C PRO A 11 -21.46 19.30 -1.03
N THR A 12 -21.87 19.80 -2.21
CA THR A 12 -21.75 19.01 -3.44
C THR A 12 -20.28 18.69 -3.66
N ILE A 13 -19.95 17.40 -3.72
CA ILE A 13 -18.60 16.89 -3.85
C ILE A 13 -18.23 16.76 -5.34
N ILE A 14 -16.96 16.96 -5.67
CA ILE A 14 -16.38 16.84 -7.00
C ILE A 14 -15.21 15.87 -6.95
N SER A 15 -15.22 14.85 -7.82
CA SER A 15 -14.12 13.88 -7.95
C SER A 15 -12.82 14.57 -8.34
N THR A 16 -11.70 14.10 -7.78
CA THR A 16 -10.35 14.56 -8.15
C THR A 16 -9.84 13.93 -9.45
N GLY A 17 -10.49 12.86 -9.93
CA GLY A 17 -9.99 12.02 -11.00
C GLY A 17 -8.92 11.01 -10.55
N VAL A 18 -8.60 11.00 -9.26
CA VAL A 18 -7.66 10.05 -8.64
C VAL A 18 -8.45 9.20 -7.65
N THR A 19 -8.82 7.98 -8.04
CA THR A 19 -9.75 7.10 -7.31
C THR A 19 -9.34 6.92 -5.84
N GLY A 20 -8.10 6.57 -5.57
CA GLY A 20 -7.63 6.39 -4.19
C GLY A 20 -7.61 7.71 -3.38
N LEU A 21 -7.40 8.86 -4.04
CA LEU A 21 -7.51 10.16 -3.36
C LEU A 21 -8.97 10.48 -3.02
N ASP A 22 -9.89 10.17 -3.92
CA ASP A 22 -11.31 10.33 -3.65
C ASP A 22 -11.76 9.45 -2.46
N ASP A 23 -11.21 8.25 -2.30
CA ASP A 23 -11.44 7.41 -1.12
C ASP A 23 -10.92 8.05 0.18
N VAL A 24 -9.73 8.68 0.13
CA VAL A 24 -9.17 9.45 1.26
C VAL A 24 -10.07 10.62 1.64
N LEU A 25 -10.69 11.26 0.65
CA LEU A 25 -11.55 12.43 0.78
C LEU A 25 -13.04 12.09 0.96
N PHE A 26 -13.39 10.81 1.10
CA PHE A 26 -14.79 10.33 1.19
C PHE A 26 -15.66 10.80 0.03
N GLY A 27 -15.11 10.74 -1.19
CA GLY A 27 -15.81 11.02 -2.45
C GLY A 27 -15.22 12.17 -3.27
N GLY A 28 -14.27 12.92 -2.74
CA GLY A 28 -13.59 14.01 -3.46
C GLY A 28 -13.59 15.35 -2.73
N LEU A 29 -13.44 16.43 -3.49
CA LEU A 29 -13.34 17.82 -2.96
C LEU A 29 -14.71 18.49 -2.90
N ALA A 30 -14.91 19.39 -1.94
CA ALA A 30 -16.10 20.24 -1.91
C ALA A 30 -16.07 21.24 -3.09
N ARG A 31 -17.21 21.37 -3.81
CA ARG A 31 -17.31 22.33 -4.93
C ARG A 31 -17.15 23.77 -4.45
N ASN A 32 -16.70 24.61 -5.38
CA ASN A 32 -16.61 26.08 -5.20
C ASN A 32 -15.69 26.50 -4.07
N HIS A 33 -14.64 25.71 -3.83
CA HIS A 33 -13.67 25.94 -2.80
C HIS A 33 -12.25 25.97 -3.37
N LEU A 34 -11.35 26.55 -2.61
CA LEU A 34 -9.95 26.70 -2.95
C LEU A 34 -9.12 25.70 -2.11
N PHE A 35 -8.36 24.84 -2.78
CA PHE A 35 -7.51 23.83 -2.19
C PHE A 35 -6.05 24.09 -2.51
N LEU A 36 -5.18 23.77 -1.58
CA LEU A 36 -3.73 23.84 -1.72
C LEU A 36 -3.16 22.44 -1.87
N VAL A 37 -2.39 22.21 -2.93
CA VAL A 37 -1.55 21.03 -3.11
C VAL A 37 -0.09 21.47 -3.00
N SER A 38 0.58 21.07 -1.93
CA SER A 38 1.94 21.48 -1.64
C SER A 38 2.89 20.27 -1.67
N GLY A 39 4.11 20.46 -2.16
CA GLY A 39 5.12 19.40 -2.20
C GLY A 39 6.41 19.86 -2.86
N ASP A 40 7.48 19.10 -2.67
CA ASP A 40 8.76 19.38 -3.29
C ASP A 40 8.67 19.22 -4.82
N PRO A 41 9.60 19.80 -5.60
CA PRO A 41 9.67 19.55 -7.05
C PRO A 41 9.72 18.06 -7.37
N GLY A 42 9.01 17.63 -8.42
CA GLY A 42 8.96 16.22 -8.86
C GLY A 42 8.09 15.30 -8.00
N THR A 43 7.27 15.82 -7.07
CA THR A 43 6.33 15.01 -6.29
C THR A 43 5.03 14.68 -7.02
N GLY A 44 4.76 15.28 -8.20
CA GLY A 44 3.58 14.98 -9.02
C GLY A 44 2.41 15.97 -8.86
N LYS A 45 2.68 17.20 -8.39
CA LYS A 45 1.66 18.26 -8.27
C LYS A 45 0.98 18.55 -9.62
N THR A 46 1.77 18.81 -10.66
CA THR A 46 1.30 19.07 -12.04
C THR A 46 0.49 17.89 -12.56
N THR A 47 0.96 16.65 -12.35
CA THR A 47 0.23 15.42 -12.74
C THR A 47 -1.14 15.34 -12.05
N LEU A 48 -1.21 15.63 -10.74
CA LEU A 48 -2.47 15.67 -10.00
C LEU A 48 -3.39 16.77 -10.52
N GLY A 49 -2.86 17.96 -10.81
CA GLY A 49 -3.60 19.07 -11.39
C GLY A 49 -4.21 18.72 -12.75
N LEU A 50 -3.42 18.05 -13.61
CA LEU A 50 -3.90 17.56 -14.91
C LEU A 50 -5.01 16.52 -14.75
N GLN A 51 -4.85 15.52 -13.88
CA GLN A 51 -5.91 14.52 -13.62
C GLN A 51 -7.21 15.18 -13.17
N PHE A 52 -7.12 16.15 -12.26
CA PHE A 52 -8.27 16.90 -11.76
C PHE A 52 -9.02 17.64 -12.89
N LEU A 53 -8.30 18.25 -13.84
CA LEU A 53 -8.92 18.94 -14.96
C LEU A 53 -9.46 17.95 -16.01
N LEU A 54 -8.71 16.89 -16.32
CA LEU A 54 -9.14 15.86 -17.28
C LEU A 54 -10.41 15.13 -16.82
N GLU A 55 -10.57 14.90 -15.54
CA GLU A 55 -11.81 14.39 -14.95
C GLU A 55 -12.98 15.37 -15.20
N GLY A 56 -12.71 16.67 -15.12
CA GLY A 56 -13.69 17.70 -15.47
C GLY A 56 -14.06 17.65 -16.95
N VAL A 57 -13.07 17.55 -17.84
CA VAL A 57 -13.32 17.41 -19.31
C VAL A 57 -14.17 16.18 -19.59
N ALA A 58 -13.86 15.03 -18.98
CA ALA A 58 -14.62 13.80 -19.13
C ALA A 58 -16.09 13.93 -18.69
N ARG A 59 -16.36 14.84 -17.75
CA ARG A 59 -17.72 15.16 -17.26
C ARG A 59 -18.40 16.29 -18.03
N GLY A 60 -17.76 16.84 -19.07
CA GLY A 60 -18.29 17.97 -19.84
C GLY A 60 -18.21 19.31 -19.10
N GLU A 61 -17.39 19.43 -18.05
CA GLU A 61 -17.16 20.66 -17.31
C GLU A 61 -16.14 21.54 -18.07
N LYS A 62 -16.33 22.86 -18.05
CA LYS A 62 -15.30 23.81 -18.51
C LYS A 62 -14.14 23.81 -17.52
N VAL A 63 -12.93 23.64 -18.02
CA VAL A 63 -11.72 23.56 -17.19
C VAL A 63 -10.64 24.50 -17.70
N MET A 64 -9.83 25.04 -16.78
CA MET A 64 -8.75 25.94 -17.10
C MET A 64 -7.47 25.59 -16.33
N TYR A 65 -6.35 25.61 -17.02
CA TYR A 65 -5.02 25.51 -16.45
C TYR A 65 -4.31 26.85 -16.59
N VAL A 66 -3.89 27.44 -15.49
CA VAL A 66 -3.09 28.68 -15.46
C VAL A 66 -1.63 28.29 -15.23
N ALA A 67 -0.84 28.38 -16.29
CA ALA A 67 0.57 28.09 -16.28
C ALA A 67 1.35 29.38 -15.97
N LEU A 68 2.06 29.38 -14.85
CA LEU A 68 2.83 30.53 -14.37
C LEU A 68 4.34 30.40 -14.68
N SER A 69 4.80 29.17 -14.90
CA SER A 69 6.22 28.86 -15.13
C SER A 69 6.48 27.95 -16.32
N GLU A 70 5.49 27.16 -16.72
CA GLU A 70 5.61 26.19 -17.80
C GLU A 70 4.88 26.70 -19.05
N SER A 71 5.38 26.37 -20.24
CA SER A 71 4.70 26.62 -21.49
C SER A 71 3.62 25.56 -21.74
N LYS A 72 2.66 25.89 -22.60
CA LYS A 72 1.64 24.94 -23.06
C LYS A 72 2.26 23.71 -23.73
N ALA A 73 3.37 23.88 -24.46
CA ALA A 73 4.07 22.79 -25.12
C ALA A 73 4.63 21.79 -24.11
N GLU A 74 5.29 22.27 -23.03
CA GLU A 74 5.80 21.45 -21.94
C GLU A 74 4.66 20.70 -21.22
N LEU A 75 3.55 21.39 -20.96
CA LEU A 75 2.37 20.78 -20.37
C LEU A 75 1.77 19.66 -21.24
N GLU A 76 1.76 19.86 -22.57
CA GLU A 76 1.34 18.83 -23.54
C GLU A 76 2.29 17.63 -23.55
N GLU A 77 3.60 17.83 -23.40
CA GLU A 77 4.58 16.75 -23.26
C GLU A 77 4.35 15.94 -21.98
N VAL A 78 4.13 16.62 -20.86
CA VAL A 78 3.77 15.96 -19.59
C VAL A 78 2.49 15.14 -19.76
N ALA A 79 1.44 15.70 -20.37
CA ALA A 79 0.20 14.99 -20.64
C ALA A 79 0.43 13.73 -21.50
N LYS A 80 1.20 13.85 -22.59
CA LYS A 80 1.55 12.74 -23.49
C LYS A 80 2.31 11.63 -22.77
N SER A 81 3.21 11.96 -21.84
CA SER A 81 3.97 10.97 -21.06
C SER A 81 3.06 10.06 -20.22
N HIS A 82 1.90 10.56 -19.84
CA HIS A 82 0.86 9.81 -19.14
C HIS A 82 -0.20 9.19 -20.06
N GLY A 83 -0.06 9.34 -21.39
CA GLY A 83 -1.06 8.87 -22.35
C GLY A 83 -2.30 9.75 -22.45
N TRP A 84 -2.21 11.00 -22.01
CA TRP A 84 -3.33 11.96 -22.02
C TRP A 84 -3.26 12.94 -23.18
N THR A 85 -4.38 13.61 -23.41
CA THR A 85 -4.50 14.76 -24.30
C THR A 85 -5.03 15.95 -23.54
N THR A 86 -4.54 17.14 -23.84
CA THR A 86 -5.03 18.40 -23.28
C THR A 86 -6.25 18.96 -24.03
N ALA A 87 -6.78 18.20 -25.00
CA ALA A 87 -7.97 18.60 -25.76
C ALA A 87 -9.17 18.84 -24.82
N GLY A 88 -9.85 19.98 -25.03
CA GLY A 88 -10.96 20.39 -24.15
C GLY A 88 -10.55 21.16 -22.88
N MET A 89 -9.24 21.33 -22.65
CA MET A 89 -8.70 22.14 -21.56
C MET A 89 -8.26 23.50 -22.08
N ARG A 90 -8.72 24.59 -21.46
CA ARG A 90 -8.19 25.93 -21.72
C ARG A 90 -6.89 26.09 -20.95
N VAL A 91 -5.78 26.35 -21.65
CA VAL A 91 -4.50 26.70 -21.04
C VAL A 91 -4.28 28.20 -21.20
N PHE A 92 -4.06 28.87 -20.08
CA PHE A 92 -3.66 30.28 -20.02
C PHE A 92 -2.21 30.35 -19.57
N GLU A 93 -1.34 30.85 -20.45
CA GLU A 93 0.08 31.01 -20.18
C GLU A 93 0.34 32.44 -19.70
N MET A 94 0.99 32.57 -18.56
CA MET A 94 1.47 33.84 -18.03
C MET A 94 3.00 33.89 -18.17
N VAL A 95 3.46 33.89 -19.43
CA VAL A 95 4.87 34.02 -19.75
C VAL A 95 5.17 35.50 -19.92
N PRO A 96 6.21 36.06 -19.25
CA PRO A 96 6.66 37.44 -19.53
C PRO A 96 7.04 37.54 -21.01
N THR A 97 6.58 38.57 -21.69
CA THR A 97 6.96 38.84 -23.10
C THR A 97 8.45 39.21 -23.17
N GLU A 98 9.11 38.96 -24.31
CA GLU A 98 10.52 39.35 -24.50
C GLU A 98 10.75 40.86 -24.27
N GLU A 99 9.71 41.69 -24.50
CA GLU A 99 9.74 43.14 -24.23
C GLU A 99 9.79 43.44 -22.72
N GLU A 100 9.15 42.63 -21.86
CA GLU A 100 9.15 42.75 -20.39
C GLU A 100 10.48 42.26 -19.78
N LEU A 101 11.23 41.40 -20.48
CA LEU A 101 12.54 40.92 -20.08
C LEU A 101 13.66 41.86 -20.51
N SER A 102 13.38 42.93 -21.30
CA SER A 102 14.39 43.87 -21.78
C SER A 102 14.95 44.76 -20.65
N PRO A 103 16.27 45.05 -20.63
CA PRO A 103 16.87 45.93 -19.61
C PRO A 103 16.28 47.35 -19.60
N GLU A 104 15.62 47.77 -20.65
CA GLU A 104 15.05 49.10 -20.83
C GLU A 104 13.68 49.27 -20.16
N ALA A 105 12.98 48.20 -19.90
CA ALA A 105 11.70 48.22 -19.18
C ALA A 105 11.84 48.57 -17.66
N GLN A 106 13.06 48.67 -17.13
CA GLN A 106 13.36 48.90 -15.73
C GLN A 106 13.27 50.38 -15.25
N TYR A 107 12.90 51.32 -16.12
CA TYR A 107 12.91 52.76 -15.81
C TYR A 107 11.52 53.39 -15.56
N THR A 108 10.60 52.70 -14.88
CA THR A 108 9.36 53.35 -14.45
C THR A 108 9.38 53.73 -12.96
N VAL A 109 8.75 54.88 -12.61
CA VAL A 109 8.76 55.52 -11.26
C VAL A 109 8.03 54.65 -10.21
N PHE A 110 7.29 53.65 -10.63
CA PHE A 110 6.67 52.62 -9.78
C PHE A 110 7.54 51.36 -9.84
N HIS A 111 7.71 50.62 -8.76
CA HIS A 111 8.43 49.36 -8.77
C HIS A 111 7.79 48.42 -9.81
N PRO A 112 8.49 48.02 -10.87
CA PRO A 112 7.93 47.22 -11.97
C PRO A 112 7.17 45.98 -11.48
N ALA A 113 7.72 45.27 -10.51
CA ALA A 113 7.15 44.07 -9.92
C ALA A 113 5.76 44.25 -9.23
N GLU A 114 5.35 45.47 -8.88
CA GLU A 114 4.04 45.71 -8.28
C GLU A 114 2.94 45.80 -9.33
N VAL A 115 3.27 46.40 -10.46
CA VAL A 115 2.38 46.52 -11.63
C VAL A 115 2.24 45.12 -12.24
N GLU A 116 3.35 44.42 -12.44
CA GLU A 116 3.41 43.10 -13.04
C GLU A 116 2.51 42.06 -12.32
N LEU A 117 2.59 41.94 -10.97
CA LEU A 117 1.80 40.97 -10.24
C LEU A 117 0.29 41.31 -10.26
N ALA A 118 -0.06 42.61 -10.13
CA ALA A 118 -1.45 43.04 -10.14
C ALA A 118 -2.07 42.88 -11.53
N ASP A 119 -1.34 43.22 -12.58
CA ASP A 119 -1.77 43.13 -13.97
C ASP A 119 -1.89 41.66 -14.41
N ALA A 120 -0.93 40.84 -14.03
CA ALA A 120 -0.95 39.42 -14.27
C ALA A 120 -2.19 38.73 -13.67
N LEU A 121 -2.45 38.99 -12.39
CA LEU A 121 -3.65 38.45 -11.73
C LEU A 121 -4.94 39.02 -12.30
N THR A 122 -4.95 40.31 -12.68
CA THR A 122 -6.10 40.93 -13.34
C THR A 122 -6.40 40.27 -14.67
N SER A 123 -5.38 39.98 -15.47
CA SER A 123 -5.50 39.28 -16.75
C SER A 123 -6.07 37.86 -16.58
N VAL A 124 -5.53 37.10 -15.60
CA VAL A 124 -6.07 35.76 -15.25
C VAL A 124 -7.53 35.85 -14.82
N LEU A 125 -7.88 36.76 -13.92
CA LEU A 125 -9.24 36.89 -13.43
C LEU A 125 -10.22 37.32 -14.53
N LYS A 126 -9.79 38.16 -15.45
CA LYS A 126 -10.60 38.53 -16.65
C LYS A 126 -10.88 37.29 -17.51
N GLU A 127 -9.86 36.47 -17.82
CA GLU A 127 -10.04 35.25 -18.58
C GLU A 127 -10.97 34.25 -17.84
N VAL A 128 -10.86 34.14 -16.52
CA VAL A 128 -11.75 33.33 -15.70
C VAL A 128 -13.21 33.82 -15.79
N ASP A 129 -13.44 35.12 -15.76
CA ASP A 129 -14.77 35.71 -15.84
C ASP A 129 -15.41 35.53 -17.23
N GLU A 130 -14.58 35.51 -18.29
CA GLU A 130 -15.01 35.27 -19.66
C GLU A 130 -15.34 33.80 -19.90
N GLU A 131 -14.43 32.88 -19.53
CA GLU A 131 -14.54 31.44 -19.77
C GLU A 131 -15.47 30.73 -18.75
N LYS A 132 -15.56 31.23 -17.54
CA LYS A 132 -16.37 30.67 -16.43
C LYS A 132 -16.08 29.19 -16.19
N PRO A 133 -14.83 28.82 -15.91
CA PRO A 133 -14.46 27.43 -15.66
C PRO A 133 -15.08 26.91 -14.36
N GLN A 134 -15.44 25.63 -14.35
CA GLN A 134 -15.93 24.93 -13.14
C GLN A 134 -14.76 24.34 -12.33
N ARG A 135 -13.61 24.08 -13.01
CA ARG A 135 -12.35 23.68 -12.38
C ARG A 135 -11.22 24.52 -12.90
N ILE A 136 -10.34 24.91 -11.99
CA ILE A 136 -9.14 25.66 -12.35
C ILE A 136 -7.93 25.16 -11.54
N VAL A 137 -6.77 25.14 -12.18
CA VAL A 137 -5.47 24.84 -11.56
C VAL A 137 -4.53 26.01 -11.78
N PHE A 138 -3.83 26.43 -10.75
CA PHE A 138 -2.72 27.39 -10.81
C PHE A 138 -1.40 26.64 -10.56
N ASP A 139 -0.47 26.69 -11.49
CA ASP A 139 0.84 26.02 -11.41
C ASP A 139 1.96 26.98 -11.84
N SER A 140 2.85 27.41 -10.92
CA SER A 140 2.85 27.21 -9.50
C SER A 140 2.79 28.56 -8.75
N LEU A 141 2.30 28.54 -7.52
CA LEU A 141 2.23 29.74 -6.68
C LEU A 141 3.61 30.30 -6.30
N SER A 142 4.69 29.53 -6.43
CA SER A 142 6.06 29.98 -6.20
C SER A 142 6.41 31.20 -7.05
N GLU A 143 5.94 31.26 -8.30
CA GLU A 143 6.14 32.40 -9.20
C GLU A 143 5.44 33.65 -8.66
N LEU A 144 4.17 33.52 -8.26
CA LEU A 144 3.42 34.63 -7.67
C LEU A 144 4.09 35.14 -6.36
N ARG A 145 4.69 34.21 -5.58
CA ARG A 145 5.43 34.56 -4.35
C ARG A 145 6.71 35.35 -4.68
N MET A 146 7.45 34.95 -5.70
CA MET A 146 8.66 35.68 -6.13
C MET A 146 8.32 37.07 -6.64
N LEU A 147 7.26 37.22 -7.43
CA LEU A 147 6.78 38.53 -7.91
C LEU A 147 6.29 39.43 -6.78
N ALA A 148 5.68 38.86 -5.73
CA ALA A 148 5.16 39.64 -4.60
C ALA A 148 6.24 40.30 -3.73
N ARG A 149 7.47 39.75 -3.67
CA ARG A 149 8.62 40.20 -2.84
C ARG A 149 8.33 40.40 -1.35
N ASP A 150 7.06 40.50 -0.95
CA ASP A 150 6.60 40.72 0.42
C ASP A 150 5.47 39.74 0.76
N ALA A 151 5.59 39.07 1.92
CA ALA A 151 4.66 38.09 2.42
C ALA A 151 3.23 38.65 2.64
N LEU A 152 3.09 39.90 3.06
CA LEU A 152 1.78 40.52 3.27
C LEU A 152 1.06 40.81 1.94
N ARG A 153 1.82 41.22 0.91
CA ARG A 153 1.28 41.45 -0.43
C ARG A 153 0.83 40.13 -1.04
N TYR A 154 1.69 39.13 -1.00
CA TYR A 154 1.36 37.79 -1.45
C TYR A 154 0.07 37.29 -0.80
N ARG A 155 0.00 37.35 0.55
CA ARG A 155 -1.19 36.96 1.30
C ARG A 155 -2.45 37.73 0.84
N ARG A 156 -2.32 39.00 0.55
CA ARG A 156 -3.43 39.86 0.09
C ARG A 156 -3.96 39.37 -1.27
N GLN A 157 -3.07 39.03 -2.19
CA GLN A 157 -3.43 38.51 -3.51
C GLN A 157 -4.12 37.13 -3.42
N ILE A 158 -3.59 36.22 -2.61
CA ILE A 158 -4.24 34.92 -2.40
C ILE A 158 -5.63 35.06 -1.76
N LEU A 159 -5.82 36.03 -0.87
CA LEU A 159 -7.15 36.35 -0.31
C LEU A 159 -8.09 36.92 -1.38
N ALA A 160 -7.59 37.73 -2.32
CA ALA A 160 -8.37 38.23 -3.44
C ALA A 160 -8.82 37.08 -4.36
N LEU A 161 -7.89 36.16 -4.75
CA LEU A 161 -8.21 34.95 -5.48
C LEU A 161 -9.29 34.11 -4.75
N LYS A 162 -9.12 33.89 -3.46
CA LYS A 162 -10.11 33.13 -2.68
C LYS A 162 -11.50 33.75 -2.74
N ARG A 163 -11.61 35.09 -2.56
CA ARG A 163 -12.90 35.79 -2.64
C ARG A 163 -13.55 35.65 -4.00
N HIS A 164 -12.75 35.76 -5.05
CA HIS A 164 -13.23 35.63 -6.43
C HIS A 164 -13.80 34.23 -6.68
N PHE A 165 -13.04 33.16 -6.34
CA PHE A 165 -13.47 31.78 -6.60
C PHE A 165 -14.62 31.28 -5.70
N VAL A 166 -14.74 31.75 -4.45
CA VAL A 166 -15.89 31.42 -3.62
C VAL A 166 -17.20 31.96 -4.21
N GLY A 167 -17.15 33.06 -4.98
CA GLY A 167 -18.31 33.65 -5.64
C GLY A 167 -18.60 33.11 -7.04
N SER A 168 -17.63 32.49 -7.72
CA SER A 168 -17.66 32.17 -9.16
C SER A 168 -18.09 30.77 -9.53
N ASN A 169 -18.58 29.97 -8.59
CA ASN A 169 -18.98 28.56 -8.83
C ASN A 169 -17.83 27.66 -9.38
N CYS A 170 -16.59 27.99 -9.06
CA CYS A 170 -15.37 27.34 -9.53
C CYS A 170 -14.61 26.64 -8.39
N THR A 171 -14.15 25.42 -8.62
CA THR A 171 -13.27 24.70 -7.69
C THR A 171 -11.83 24.89 -8.14
N CYS A 172 -11.00 25.42 -7.24
CA CYS A 172 -9.64 25.85 -7.55
C CYS A 172 -8.60 24.98 -6.81
N LEU A 173 -7.63 24.45 -7.56
CA LEU A 173 -6.41 23.88 -7.00
C LEU A 173 -5.25 24.86 -7.17
N LEU A 174 -4.59 25.18 -6.09
CA LEU A 174 -3.35 25.94 -6.05
C LEU A 174 -2.19 24.97 -5.84
N LEU A 175 -1.28 24.89 -6.80
CA LEU A 175 -0.07 24.06 -6.69
C LEU A 175 1.07 24.94 -6.17
N ASP A 176 1.76 24.48 -5.13
CA ASP A 176 2.82 25.25 -4.47
C ASP A 176 4.06 24.40 -4.22
N ASP A 177 5.21 24.90 -4.67
CA ASP A 177 6.51 24.29 -4.37
C ASP A 177 6.96 24.64 -2.97
N ARG A 178 7.36 23.61 -2.21
CA ARG A 178 7.98 23.81 -0.90
C ARG A 178 9.40 24.36 -1.12
N THR A 179 9.58 25.66 -0.90
CA THR A 179 10.89 26.28 -0.95
C THR A 179 11.67 26.03 0.33
N VAL A 180 13.01 26.05 0.20
CA VAL A 180 13.97 25.98 1.32
C VAL A 180 13.65 27.14 2.29
N GLY A 181 13.05 26.85 3.42
CA GLY A 181 12.65 27.87 4.41
C GLY A 181 11.41 27.55 5.21
N GLY A 182 10.71 26.45 4.91
CA GLY A 182 9.58 26.00 5.70
C GLY A 182 8.23 26.07 4.97
N GLU A 183 7.24 25.51 5.62
CA GLU A 183 5.86 25.48 5.14
C GLU A 183 5.24 26.87 5.20
N ASP A 184 4.58 27.29 4.12
CA ASP A 184 3.81 28.52 4.12
C ASP A 184 2.52 28.35 4.94
N GLN A 185 2.63 28.51 6.26
CA GLN A 185 1.50 28.43 7.17
C GLN A 185 0.40 29.46 6.83
N GLN A 186 0.77 30.58 6.17
CA GLN A 186 -0.19 31.60 5.80
C GLN A 186 -1.12 31.10 4.68
N LEU A 187 -0.56 30.47 3.64
CA LEU A 187 -1.36 29.83 2.58
C LEU A 187 -2.23 28.71 3.13
N GLN A 188 -1.65 27.85 3.95
CA GLN A 188 -2.40 26.77 4.59
C GLN A 188 -3.58 27.31 5.42
N SER A 189 -3.43 28.48 6.07
CA SER A 189 -4.53 29.11 6.83
C SER A 189 -5.67 29.59 5.94
N ILE A 190 -5.38 30.04 4.72
CA ILE A 190 -6.36 30.58 3.77
C ILE A 190 -7.14 29.49 3.05
N ALA A 191 -6.48 28.44 2.61
CA ALA A 191 -7.08 27.33 1.86
C ALA A 191 -8.18 26.61 2.65
N HIS A 192 -9.19 26.08 1.96
CA HIS A 192 -10.25 25.26 2.55
C HIS A 192 -9.76 23.85 2.86
N GLY A 193 -8.89 23.30 2.02
CA GLY A 193 -8.18 22.05 2.24
C GLY A 193 -6.72 22.15 1.84
N VAL A 194 -5.88 21.29 2.45
CA VAL A 194 -4.44 21.22 2.20
C VAL A 194 -4.05 19.77 2.02
N ILE A 195 -3.51 19.47 0.85
CA ILE A 195 -2.96 18.17 0.48
C ILE A 195 -1.45 18.33 0.34
N LEU A 196 -0.70 17.52 1.06
CA LEU A 196 0.76 17.49 1.03
C LEU A 196 1.24 16.27 0.26
N LEU A 197 2.07 16.47 -0.74
CA LEU A 197 2.79 15.43 -1.47
C LEU A 197 4.24 15.41 -1.02
N GLN A 198 4.76 14.23 -0.66
CA GLN A 198 6.14 14.06 -0.21
C GLN A 198 6.83 12.98 -1.05
N SER A 199 8.10 13.20 -1.34
CA SER A 199 9.02 12.21 -1.87
C SER A 199 10.03 11.84 -0.79
N LEU A 200 10.20 10.54 -0.57
CA LEU A 200 11.19 10.01 0.36
C LEU A 200 12.36 9.50 -0.47
N ASP A 201 13.50 10.18 -0.38
CA ASP A 201 14.69 9.75 -1.06
C ASP A 201 15.26 8.49 -0.39
N ARG A 202 15.52 7.49 -1.19
CA ARG A 202 16.14 6.24 -0.77
C ARG A 202 17.40 5.98 -1.56
N ASN A 203 18.34 5.27 -0.95
CA ASN A 203 19.60 4.91 -1.60
C ASN A 203 19.43 3.81 -2.66
N PHE A 204 18.28 3.12 -2.68
CA PHE A 204 18.02 1.99 -3.57
C PHE A 204 16.50 1.81 -3.84
N GLY A 205 16.16 1.35 -5.05
CA GLY A 205 14.80 1.14 -5.50
C GLY A 205 14.09 2.40 -6.00
N ILE A 206 12.79 2.30 -6.22
CA ILE A 206 11.96 3.43 -6.68
C ILE A 206 11.81 4.49 -5.59
N LYS A 207 11.60 5.73 -6.03
CA LYS A 207 11.22 6.83 -5.12
C LYS A 207 9.92 6.48 -4.41
N ARG A 208 9.96 6.48 -3.08
CA ARG A 208 8.74 6.33 -2.27
C ARG A 208 8.03 7.67 -2.19
N ARG A 209 6.75 7.67 -2.47
CA ARG A 209 5.91 8.86 -2.40
C ARG A 209 4.76 8.63 -1.45
N ARG A 210 4.43 9.64 -0.67
CA ARG A 210 3.29 9.61 0.24
C ARG A 210 2.52 10.92 0.19
N LEU A 211 1.23 10.81 0.43
CA LEU A 211 0.28 11.90 0.48
C LEU A 211 -0.31 12.01 1.88
N GLU A 212 -0.53 13.22 2.35
CA GLU A 212 -1.23 13.52 3.59
C GLU A 212 -2.25 14.63 3.35
N VAL A 213 -3.48 14.42 3.78
CA VAL A 213 -4.47 15.52 3.88
C VAL A 213 -4.31 16.14 5.26
N ARG A 214 -3.76 17.36 5.32
CA ARG A 214 -3.50 18.05 6.59
C ARG A 214 -4.72 18.76 7.13
N LYS A 215 -5.62 19.14 6.24
CA LYS A 215 -6.78 19.96 6.59
C LYS A 215 -7.86 19.84 5.53
N MET A 216 -9.12 19.79 5.98
CA MET A 216 -10.28 19.89 5.11
C MET A 216 -11.41 20.56 5.91
N ARG A 217 -11.78 21.79 5.56
CA ARG A 217 -12.85 22.52 6.26
C ARG A 217 -14.22 22.01 5.83
N GLY A 218 -15.04 21.65 6.80
CA GLY A 218 -16.42 21.24 6.55
C GLY A 218 -16.61 19.85 5.94
N ALA A 219 -15.54 19.09 5.75
CA ALA A 219 -15.59 17.73 5.22
C ALA A 219 -14.70 16.79 6.05
N ARG A 220 -15.08 15.52 6.08
CA ARG A 220 -14.27 14.45 6.68
C ARG A 220 -13.22 14.01 5.66
N PHE A 221 -12.10 13.52 6.18
CA PHE A 221 -11.04 12.88 5.37
C PHE A 221 -10.35 11.80 6.21
N ARG A 222 -9.64 10.90 5.52
CA ARG A 222 -8.85 9.87 6.18
C ARG A 222 -7.48 10.45 6.56
N GLU A 223 -7.22 10.50 7.85
CA GLU A 223 -5.99 11.05 8.42
C GLU A 223 -4.78 10.11 8.22
N GLY A 224 -3.58 10.69 8.30
CA GLY A 224 -2.31 10.00 8.19
C GLY A 224 -1.76 9.97 6.77
N PHE A 225 -0.66 9.24 6.60
CA PHE A 225 0.00 9.12 5.30
C PHE A 225 -0.62 8.00 4.47
N HIS A 226 -0.73 8.27 3.17
CA HIS A 226 -1.18 7.34 2.15
C HIS A 226 -0.08 7.22 1.10
N ASP A 227 0.36 6.02 0.79
CA ASP A 227 1.34 5.80 -0.27
C ASP A 227 0.72 6.12 -1.63
N PHE A 228 1.52 6.59 -2.57
CA PHE A 228 1.11 6.74 -3.97
C PHE A 228 2.28 6.52 -4.93
N THR A 229 1.93 6.17 -6.15
CA THR A 229 2.87 6.03 -7.27
C THR A 229 2.45 6.94 -8.41
N ILE A 230 3.40 7.24 -9.30
CA ILE A 230 3.14 7.95 -10.55
C ILE A 230 3.52 7.00 -11.68
N ARG A 231 2.56 6.68 -12.54
CA ARG A 231 2.70 5.77 -13.68
C ARG A 231 2.14 6.40 -14.93
N THR A 232 2.27 5.72 -16.08
CA THR A 232 1.44 6.03 -17.22
C THR A 232 -0.03 5.92 -16.81
N GLY A 233 -0.81 6.98 -17.03
CA GLY A 233 -2.19 7.10 -16.51
C GLY A 233 -2.29 7.95 -15.23
N GLY A 234 -1.17 8.45 -14.66
CA GLY A 234 -1.15 9.45 -13.59
C GLY A 234 -0.80 8.93 -12.19
N LEU A 235 -1.39 9.54 -11.18
CA LEU A 235 -1.24 9.15 -9.79
C LEU A 235 -2.18 7.99 -9.45
N ASP A 236 -1.60 6.98 -8.79
CA ASP A 236 -2.34 5.93 -8.09
C ASP A 236 -2.11 6.11 -6.58
N VAL A 237 -3.15 6.44 -5.84
CA VAL A 237 -3.10 6.60 -4.38
C VAL A 237 -3.59 5.33 -3.71
N PHE A 238 -2.84 4.86 -2.71
CA PHE A 238 -3.17 3.68 -1.90
C PHE A 238 -3.59 4.14 -0.50
N PRO A 239 -4.91 4.30 -0.25
CA PRO A 239 -5.39 4.74 1.04
C PRO A 239 -4.93 3.81 2.15
N ARG A 240 -4.44 4.38 3.25
CA ARG A 240 -4.06 3.62 4.44
C ARG A 240 -5.22 2.73 4.90
N LEU A 241 -4.95 1.45 5.06
CA LEU A 241 -5.94 0.51 5.55
C LEU A 241 -6.25 0.80 7.03
N ILE A 242 -7.52 0.83 7.37
CA ILE A 242 -8.04 0.94 8.73
C ILE A 242 -8.98 -0.23 8.95
N ALA A 243 -8.52 -1.26 9.63
CA ALA A 243 -9.28 -2.49 9.83
C ALA A 243 -10.64 -2.25 10.51
N ALA A 244 -10.71 -1.26 11.39
CA ALA A 244 -11.94 -0.92 12.10
C ALA A 244 -13.09 -0.45 11.19
N GLU A 245 -12.79 0.04 9.99
CA GLU A 245 -13.81 0.47 9.00
C GLU A 245 -14.44 -0.72 8.24
N HIS A 246 -13.78 -1.89 8.28
CA HIS A 246 -14.14 -3.08 7.50
C HIS A 246 -14.68 -4.24 8.35
N ARG A 247 -15.33 -3.95 9.49
CA ARG A 247 -15.80 -4.98 10.42
C ARG A 247 -16.86 -5.87 9.79
N THR A 248 -16.52 -7.12 9.57
CA THR A 248 -17.45 -8.19 9.17
C THR A 248 -17.50 -9.25 10.26
N LYS A 249 -18.64 -9.96 10.37
CA LYS A 249 -18.78 -11.12 11.25
C LYS A 249 -18.70 -12.39 10.42
N ALA A 250 -17.50 -12.70 9.92
CA ALA A 250 -17.31 -13.97 9.23
C ALA A 250 -17.39 -15.14 10.21
N PRO A 251 -18.12 -16.22 9.89
CA PRO A 251 -18.18 -17.42 10.74
C PRO A 251 -16.80 -18.08 10.78
N LYS A 252 -16.34 -18.41 11.98
CA LYS A 252 -15.10 -19.17 12.16
C LYS A 252 -15.34 -20.63 11.80
N ARG A 253 -14.47 -21.17 10.94
CA ARG A 253 -14.48 -22.58 10.53
C ARG A 253 -13.03 -23.08 10.42
N PRO A 254 -12.77 -24.38 10.62
CA PRO A 254 -11.43 -24.92 10.40
C PRO A 254 -11.10 -24.90 8.91
N VAL A 255 -9.87 -24.54 8.59
CA VAL A 255 -9.25 -24.63 7.27
C VAL A 255 -8.25 -25.78 7.31
N HIS A 256 -8.45 -26.73 6.40
CA HIS A 256 -7.67 -27.96 6.35
C HIS A 256 -6.54 -27.87 5.35
N SER A 257 -5.41 -28.48 5.72
CA SER A 257 -4.20 -28.56 4.89
C SER A 257 -4.29 -29.61 3.76
N GLY A 258 -5.20 -30.58 3.90
CA GLY A 258 -5.25 -31.78 3.09
C GLY A 258 -4.38 -32.93 3.63
N ILE A 259 -3.70 -32.73 4.75
CA ILE A 259 -2.93 -33.77 5.47
C ILE A 259 -3.48 -33.87 6.89
N GLU A 260 -4.18 -34.96 7.20
CA GLU A 260 -4.87 -35.17 8.48
C GLU A 260 -3.92 -34.99 9.67
N ALA A 261 -2.74 -35.58 9.64
CA ALA A 261 -1.77 -35.47 10.71
C ALA A 261 -1.26 -34.03 10.95
N LEU A 262 -1.28 -33.14 9.94
CA LEU A 262 -0.98 -31.73 10.10
C LEU A 262 -2.17 -30.98 10.72
N ASP A 263 -3.38 -31.33 10.31
CA ASP A 263 -4.60 -30.73 10.84
C ASP A 263 -4.82 -31.13 12.30
N GLU A 264 -4.49 -32.38 12.70
CA GLU A 264 -4.51 -32.85 14.08
C GLU A 264 -3.57 -32.04 14.99
N LEU A 265 -2.36 -31.66 14.50
CA LEU A 265 -1.45 -30.79 15.25
C LEU A 265 -2.12 -29.48 15.66
N PHE A 266 -3.00 -28.95 14.83
CA PHE A 266 -3.80 -27.77 15.11
C PHE A 266 -5.11 -28.06 15.85
N GLY A 267 -5.37 -29.33 16.25
CA GLY A 267 -6.61 -29.74 16.92
C GLY A 267 -7.82 -29.78 15.97
N GLY A 268 -7.60 -30.18 14.72
CA GLY A 268 -8.61 -30.34 13.69
C GLY A 268 -8.58 -29.28 12.59
N GLY A 269 -7.45 -28.59 12.44
CA GLY A 269 -7.21 -27.55 11.41
C GLY A 269 -6.94 -26.19 11.99
N VAL A 270 -6.60 -25.26 11.08
CA VAL A 270 -6.35 -23.84 11.42
C VAL A 270 -7.65 -23.06 11.35
N ASP A 271 -7.94 -22.23 12.34
CA ASP A 271 -9.17 -21.44 12.33
C ASP A 271 -9.13 -20.36 11.23
N SER A 272 -10.21 -20.23 10.48
CA SER A 272 -10.40 -19.09 9.58
C SER A 272 -10.43 -17.79 10.37
N GLY A 273 -10.00 -16.68 9.75
CA GLY A 273 -9.90 -15.39 10.43
C GLY A 273 -8.82 -15.38 11.50
N THR A 274 -7.72 -16.10 11.26
CA THR A 274 -6.52 -16.10 12.13
C THR A 274 -5.25 -15.99 11.30
N THR A 275 -4.22 -15.44 11.93
CA THR A 275 -2.88 -15.36 11.37
C THR A 275 -1.99 -16.44 11.97
N THR A 276 -1.42 -17.29 11.12
CA THR A 276 -0.48 -18.36 11.52
C THR A 276 0.91 -18.05 11.01
N LEU A 277 1.87 -18.04 11.91
CA LEU A 277 3.28 -17.85 11.61
C LEU A 277 3.97 -19.21 11.44
N LEU A 278 4.58 -19.44 10.28
CA LEU A 278 5.43 -20.58 9.96
C LEU A 278 6.90 -20.17 10.23
N LEU A 279 7.46 -20.61 11.35
CA LEU A 279 8.73 -20.12 11.88
C LEU A 279 9.80 -21.20 11.82
N GLY A 280 10.97 -20.92 11.26
CA GLY A 280 12.09 -21.86 11.23
C GLY A 280 13.18 -21.49 10.23
N PRO A 281 14.28 -22.26 10.16
CA PRO A 281 15.40 -21.98 9.28
C PRO A 281 15.01 -22.04 7.79
N ALA A 282 15.86 -21.47 6.92
CA ALA A 282 15.69 -21.59 5.47
C ALA A 282 15.69 -23.07 5.06
N GLY A 283 14.89 -23.43 4.05
CA GLY A 283 14.80 -24.80 3.54
C GLY A 283 14.04 -25.79 4.41
N SER A 284 13.51 -25.39 5.59
CA SER A 284 12.83 -26.31 6.53
C SER A 284 11.40 -26.74 6.11
N GLY A 285 10.89 -26.29 4.96
CA GLY A 285 9.60 -26.71 4.44
C GLY A 285 8.44 -25.74 4.68
N LYS A 286 8.68 -24.53 5.21
CA LYS A 286 7.65 -23.53 5.51
C LYS A 286 6.77 -23.21 4.29
N SER A 287 7.40 -22.79 3.18
CA SER A 287 6.72 -22.42 1.94
C SER A 287 5.97 -23.61 1.31
N SER A 288 6.50 -24.83 1.48
CA SER A 288 5.86 -26.06 1.00
C SER A 288 4.59 -26.39 1.80
N VAL A 289 4.64 -26.21 3.11
CA VAL A 289 3.45 -26.35 3.99
C VAL A 289 2.43 -25.26 3.69
N ALA A 290 2.85 -24.01 3.46
CA ALA A 290 1.94 -22.96 3.03
C ALA A 290 1.24 -23.29 1.71
N ALA A 291 1.97 -23.83 0.73
CA ALA A 291 1.41 -24.25 -0.56
C ALA A 291 0.35 -25.36 -0.44
N LEU A 292 0.44 -26.27 0.55
CA LEU A 292 -0.60 -27.26 0.82
C LEU A 292 -1.96 -26.62 1.12
N TYR A 293 -1.98 -25.60 2.00
CA TYR A 293 -3.22 -24.91 2.35
C TYR A 293 -3.82 -24.16 1.15
N VAL A 294 -2.96 -23.56 0.31
CA VAL A 294 -3.39 -22.91 -0.94
C VAL A 294 -4.01 -23.92 -1.91
N HIS A 295 -3.35 -25.04 -2.12
CA HIS A 295 -3.84 -26.10 -2.99
C HIS A 295 -5.14 -26.69 -2.45
N SER A 296 -5.19 -27.05 -1.16
CA SER A 296 -6.37 -27.60 -0.53
C SER A 296 -7.58 -26.65 -0.59
N ALA A 297 -7.37 -25.33 -0.42
CA ALA A 297 -8.42 -24.35 -0.60
C ALA A 297 -8.92 -24.30 -2.06
N ALA A 298 -7.98 -24.27 -3.02
CA ALA A 298 -8.30 -24.23 -4.44
C ALA A 298 -9.03 -25.50 -4.94
N GLU A 299 -8.71 -26.68 -4.40
CA GLU A 299 -9.42 -27.94 -4.65
C GLU A 299 -10.88 -27.89 -4.13
N ARG A 300 -11.11 -27.17 -3.04
CA ARG A 300 -12.49 -26.91 -2.53
C ARG A 300 -13.24 -25.85 -3.33
N GLY A 301 -12.62 -25.26 -4.38
CA GLY A 301 -13.21 -24.18 -5.16
C GLY A 301 -13.07 -22.80 -4.52
N GLU A 302 -12.29 -22.67 -3.44
CA GLU A 302 -12.06 -21.42 -2.72
C GLU A 302 -10.88 -20.65 -3.36
N ALA A 303 -10.94 -19.31 -3.32
CA ALA A 303 -9.84 -18.50 -3.82
C ALA A 303 -8.72 -18.36 -2.77
N ALA A 304 -7.46 -18.37 -3.25
CA ALA A 304 -6.27 -18.19 -2.43
C ALA A 304 -5.22 -17.32 -3.13
N ALA A 305 -4.41 -16.62 -2.36
CA ALA A 305 -3.31 -15.82 -2.88
C ALA A 305 -1.98 -16.15 -2.20
N VAL A 306 -0.92 -16.13 -2.99
CA VAL A 306 0.47 -16.24 -2.52
C VAL A 306 1.24 -15.02 -3.01
N PHE A 307 1.82 -14.27 -2.07
CA PHE A 307 2.74 -13.18 -2.34
C PHE A 307 4.15 -13.61 -1.93
N SER A 308 5.00 -13.88 -2.94
CA SER A 308 6.36 -14.37 -2.75
C SER A 308 7.37 -13.23 -2.91
N PHE A 309 8.22 -13.04 -1.90
CA PHE A 309 9.28 -12.03 -1.88
C PHE A 309 10.65 -12.58 -2.25
N ASP A 310 10.91 -13.86 -1.91
CA ASP A 310 12.23 -14.45 -1.98
C ASP A 310 12.41 -15.41 -3.18
N GLU A 311 11.31 -15.84 -3.79
CA GLU A 311 11.30 -16.88 -4.81
C GLU A 311 10.54 -16.45 -6.06
N THR A 312 11.06 -16.77 -7.26
CA THR A 312 10.34 -16.51 -8.50
C THR A 312 9.13 -17.42 -8.64
N THR A 313 8.10 -16.96 -9.36
CA THR A 313 6.90 -17.75 -9.66
C THR A 313 7.25 -19.12 -10.27
N ALA A 314 8.20 -19.15 -11.21
CA ALA A 314 8.63 -20.40 -11.86
C ALA A 314 9.25 -21.39 -10.87
N THR A 315 10.11 -20.91 -9.96
CA THR A 315 10.74 -21.74 -8.92
C THR A 315 9.71 -22.26 -7.93
N TYR A 316 8.78 -21.38 -7.48
CA TYR A 316 7.69 -21.73 -6.58
C TYR A 316 6.83 -22.87 -7.17
N LEU A 317 6.40 -22.74 -8.43
CA LEU A 317 5.59 -23.76 -9.12
C LEU A 317 6.35 -25.07 -9.34
N LYS A 318 7.64 -25.01 -9.78
CA LYS A 318 8.47 -26.18 -9.96
C LYS A 318 8.61 -26.98 -8.65
N ARG A 319 8.92 -26.28 -7.54
CA ARG A 319 9.03 -26.87 -6.21
C ARG A 319 7.69 -27.50 -5.77
N SER A 320 6.59 -26.77 -5.92
CA SER A 320 5.26 -27.26 -5.54
C SER A 320 4.88 -28.52 -6.30
N ARG A 321 5.07 -28.56 -7.63
CA ARG A 321 4.81 -29.75 -8.45
C ARG A 321 5.66 -30.95 -8.04
N SER A 322 6.93 -30.73 -7.66
CA SER A 322 7.80 -31.82 -7.18
C SER A 322 7.30 -32.46 -5.88
N LEU A 323 6.36 -31.83 -5.19
CA LEU A 323 5.73 -32.29 -3.95
C LEU A 323 4.27 -32.73 -4.15
N GLY A 324 3.84 -32.91 -5.40
CA GLY A 324 2.47 -33.28 -5.72
C GLY A 324 1.44 -32.15 -5.56
N ILE A 325 1.91 -30.91 -5.42
CA ILE A 325 1.05 -29.72 -5.27
C ILE A 325 1.00 -29.01 -6.62
N ASP A 326 -0.02 -29.32 -7.43
CA ASP A 326 -0.23 -28.67 -8.72
C ASP A 326 -1.11 -27.43 -8.59
N LEU A 327 -0.53 -26.26 -8.77
CA LEU A 327 -1.24 -24.98 -8.72
C LEU A 327 -1.56 -24.42 -10.11
N ASP A 328 -1.01 -24.97 -11.19
CA ASP A 328 -1.12 -24.38 -12.53
C ASP A 328 -2.58 -24.31 -13.01
N GLN A 329 -3.34 -25.40 -12.86
CA GLN A 329 -4.76 -25.43 -13.22
C GLN A 329 -5.60 -24.44 -12.41
N HIS A 330 -5.25 -24.21 -11.14
CA HIS A 330 -5.99 -23.30 -10.28
C HIS A 330 -5.65 -21.83 -10.58
N ILE A 331 -4.41 -21.55 -10.99
CA ILE A 331 -3.98 -20.25 -11.48
C ILE A 331 -4.70 -19.94 -12.80
N ALA A 332 -4.70 -20.88 -13.75
CA ALA A 332 -5.39 -20.73 -15.03
C ALA A 332 -6.91 -20.49 -14.86
N ALA A 333 -7.51 -21.13 -13.85
CA ALA A 333 -8.92 -20.93 -13.49
C ALA A 333 -9.19 -19.64 -12.69
N GLY A 334 -8.14 -18.85 -12.36
CA GLY A 334 -8.26 -17.62 -11.58
C GLY A 334 -8.66 -17.82 -10.11
N ARG A 335 -8.55 -19.04 -9.58
CA ARG A 335 -8.75 -19.37 -8.16
C ARG A 335 -7.51 -19.10 -7.31
N VAL A 336 -6.32 -19.26 -7.88
CA VAL A 336 -5.06 -18.98 -7.19
C VAL A 336 -4.36 -17.81 -7.84
N LEU A 337 -3.99 -16.82 -7.04
CA LEU A 337 -3.05 -15.78 -7.41
C LEU A 337 -1.67 -16.15 -6.86
N LEU A 338 -0.68 -16.29 -7.72
CA LEU A 338 0.73 -16.37 -7.32
C LEU A 338 1.46 -15.17 -7.89
N GLN A 339 1.83 -14.25 -7.02
CA GLN A 339 2.48 -12.99 -7.37
C GLN A 339 3.86 -12.92 -6.72
N GLN A 340 4.90 -12.77 -7.56
CA GLN A 340 6.21 -12.36 -7.07
C GLN A 340 6.15 -10.86 -6.77
N VAL A 341 6.62 -10.48 -5.59
CA VAL A 341 6.69 -9.09 -5.12
C VAL A 341 8.15 -8.68 -5.10
N ASP A 342 8.47 -7.63 -5.86
CA ASP A 342 9.75 -6.93 -5.72
C ASP A 342 9.56 -5.76 -4.75
N PRO A 343 10.08 -5.87 -3.54
CA PRO A 343 9.87 -4.82 -2.54
C PRO A 343 10.73 -3.58 -2.79
N ALA A 344 11.69 -3.61 -3.72
CA ALA A 344 12.37 -2.41 -4.20
C ALA A 344 11.47 -1.56 -5.09
N GLU A 345 10.52 -2.20 -5.81
CA GLU A 345 9.64 -1.59 -6.81
C GLU A 345 8.19 -1.36 -6.32
N MET A 346 7.82 -1.86 -5.14
CA MET A 346 6.46 -1.76 -4.60
C MET A 346 6.44 -1.13 -3.21
N SER A 347 5.54 -0.18 -2.95
CA SER A 347 5.34 0.39 -1.61
C SER A 347 4.52 -0.54 -0.72
N VAL A 348 4.58 -0.33 0.61
CA VAL A 348 3.77 -1.10 1.58
C VAL A 348 2.28 -0.87 1.32
N GLY A 349 1.88 0.39 1.08
CA GLY A 349 0.49 0.72 0.78
C GLY A 349 -0.01 0.06 -0.50
N GLU A 350 0.83 0.01 -1.54
CA GLU A 350 0.52 -0.69 -2.79
C GLU A 350 0.36 -2.20 -2.57
N PHE A 351 1.27 -2.81 -1.79
CA PHE A 351 1.19 -4.22 -1.42
C PHE A 351 -0.10 -4.54 -0.65
N VAL A 352 -0.44 -3.72 0.35
CA VAL A 352 -1.69 -3.87 1.11
C VAL A 352 -2.92 -3.71 0.21
N ALA A 353 -2.90 -2.74 -0.72
CA ALA A 353 -3.97 -2.53 -1.68
C ALA A 353 -4.14 -3.71 -2.65
N ALA A 354 -3.04 -4.31 -3.12
CA ALA A 354 -3.08 -5.51 -3.97
C ALA A 354 -3.75 -6.70 -3.27
N ILE A 355 -3.39 -6.96 -2.00
CA ILE A 355 -4.03 -8.00 -1.19
C ILE A 355 -5.53 -7.70 -1.04
N ARG A 356 -5.88 -6.48 -0.64
CA ARG A 356 -7.27 -6.07 -0.43
C ARG A 356 -8.10 -6.24 -1.70
N THR A 357 -7.59 -5.78 -2.82
CA THR A 357 -8.27 -5.91 -4.12
C THR A 357 -8.56 -7.37 -4.46
N PHE A 358 -7.57 -8.26 -4.30
CA PHE A 358 -7.77 -9.68 -4.58
C PHE A 358 -8.82 -10.30 -3.64
N VAL A 359 -8.73 -9.99 -2.35
CA VAL A 359 -9.67 -10.48 -1.33
C VAL A 359 -11.10 -10.05 -1.63
N GLU A 360 -11.31 -8.77 -1.93
CA GLU A 360 -12.65 -8.23 -2.20
C GLU A 360 -13.22 -8.73 -3.54
N MET A 361 -12.40 -8.89 -4.58
CA MET A 361 -12.85 -9.34 -5.89
C MET A 361 -13.14 -10.86 -5.96
N LYS A 362 -12.41 -11.68 -5.20
CA LYS A 362 -12.41 -13.15 -5.33
C LYS A 362 -13.01 -13.88 -4.12
N ASP A 363 -13.44 -13.18 -3.08
CA ASP A 363 -13.85 -13.78 -1.80
C ASP A 363 -12.81 -14.79 -1.29
N ALA A 364 -11.54 -14.36 -1.25
CA ALA A 364 -10.42 -15.22 -0.91
C ALA A 364 -10.56 -15.79 0.51
N ARG A 365 -10.06 -17.03 0.71
CA ARG A 365 -10.10 -17.71 2.00
C ARG A 365 -8.72 -17.93 2.62
N VAL A 366 -7.70 -17.97 1.79
CA VAL A 366 -6.31 -18.16 2.22
C VAL A 366 -5.42 -17.10 1.58
N VAL A 367 -4.60 -16.44 2.39
CA VAL A 367 -3.56 -15.51 1.94
C VAL A 367 -2.23 -15.96 2.54
N VAL A 368 -1.21 -16.09 1.68
CA VAL A 368 0.16 -16.45 2.07
C VAL A 368 1.08 -15.27 1.79
N ILE A 369 1.89 -14.89 2.78
CA ILE A 369 2.98 -13.92 2.67
C ILE A 369 4.30 -14.67 2.90
N ASP A 370 5.07 -14.87 1.85
CA ASP A 370 6.28 -15.70 1.82
C ASP A 370 7.48 -14.92 1.21
N SER A 371 8.36 -14.28 2.02
CA SER A 371 8.46 -14.29 3.47
C SER A 371 8.31 -12.88 4.06
N LEU A 372 7.98 -12.82 5.35
CA LEU A 372 8.03 -11.56 6.09
C LEU A 372 9.46 -11.00 6.21
N ASN A 373 10.49 -11.85 6.14
CA ASN A 373 11.88 -11.38 6.08
C ASN A 373 12.13 -10.56 4.82
N GLY A 374 11.66 -11.06 3.65
CA GLY A 374 11.77 -10.35 2.39
C GLY A 374 11.09 -8.99 2.47
N LEU A 375 9.87 -8.94 2.99
CA LEU A 375 9.12 -7.70 3.18
C LEU A 375 9.85 -6.72 4.12
N ILE A 376 10.31 -7.17 5.30
CA ILE A 376 10.97 -6.32 6.30
C ILE A 376 12.34 -5.83 5.81
N ASN A 377 13.15 -6.72 5.26
CA ASN A 377 14.52 -6.40 4.86
C ASN A 377 14.57 -5.48 3.64
N ALA A 378 13.62 -5.59 2.76
CA ALA A 378 13.58 -4.81 1.53
C ALA A 378 12.83 -3.47 1.68
N MET A 379 12.24 -3.23 2.84
CA MET A 379 11.63 -1.94 3.21
C MET A 379 12.32 -1.32 4.45
N PRO A 380 13.65 -1.15 4.45
CA PRO A 380 14.38 -0.56 5.57
C PRO A 380 13.94 0.90 5.76
N GLY A 381 13.75 1.31 7.02
CA GLY A 381 13.34 2.67 7.36
C GLY A 381 11.86 2.98 7.17
N GLU A 382 11.01 1.97 6.95
CA GLU A 382 9.56 2.11 7.08
C GLU A 382 9.17 2.02 8.55
N ASP A 383 9.15 3.15 9.22
CA ASP A 383 8.88 3.25 10.67
C ASP A 383 7.54 2.62 11.08
N TYR A 384 6.59 2.53 10.14
CA TYR A 384 5.23 2.05 10.39
C TYR A 384 4.91 0.69 9.75
N LEU A 385 5.92 -0.01 9.20
CA LEU A 385 5.68 -1.30 8.52
C LEU A 385 4.94 -2.30 9.41
N LEU A 386 5.39 -2.47 10.66
CA LEU A 386 4.75 -3.39 11.60
C LEU A 386 3.31 -2.98 11.93
N LEU A 387 3.04 -1.68 12.02
CA LEU A 387 1.69 -1.17 12.25
C LEU A 387 0.79 -1.42 11.03
N GLN A 388 1.30 -1.19 9.83
CA GLN A 388 0.56 -1.49 8.58
C GLN A 388 0.27 -2.99 8.45
N MET A 389 1.23 -3.85 8.82
CA MET A 389 1.01 -5.31 8.86
C MET A 389 -0.02 -5.72 9.91
N HIS A 390 -0.03 -5.06 11.08
CA HIS A 390 -1.06 -5.28 12.10
C HIS A 390 -2.46 -4.93 11.57
N GLU A 391 -2.61 -3.79 10.89
CA GLU A 391 -3.87 -3.40 10.27
C GLU A 391 -4.30 -4.39 9.18
N LEU A 392 -3.36 -4.85 8.34
CA LEU A 392 -3.63 -5.85 7.30
C LEU A 392 -4.10 -7.17 7.91
N PHE A 393 -3.40 -7.70 8.91
CA PHE A 393 -3.80 -8.96 9.55
C PHE A 393 -5.15 -8.82 10.27
N SER A 394 -5.38 -7.69 10.92
CA SER A 394 -6.68 -7.40 11.55
C SER A 394 -7.81 -7.36 10.52
N TYR A 395 -7.59 -6.74 9.37
CA TYR A 395 -8.53 -6.71 8.25
C TYR A 395 -8.82 -8.12 7.73
N LEU A 396 -7.77 -8.90 7.42
CA LEU A 396 -7.92 -10.27 6.91
C LEU A 396 -8.65 -11.17 7.92
N ASN A 397 -8.30 -11.05 9.20
CA ASN A 397 -8.94 -11.80 10.28
C ASN A 397 -10.44 -11.47 10.40
N GLN A 398 -10.81 -10.20 10.27
CA GLN A 398 -12.21 -9.77 10.30
C GLN A 398 -13.02 -10.31 9.10
N HIS A 399 -12.38 -10.49 7.94
CA HIS A 399 -13.00 -11.10 6.76
C HIS A 399 -13.02 -12.63 6.79
N GLY A 400 -12.58 -13.25 7.89
CA GLY A 400 -12.56 -14.70 8.02
C GLY A 400 -11.48 -15.38 7.18
N ILE A 401 -10.46 -14.65 6.77
CA ILE A 401 -9.38 -15.15 5.93
C ILE A 401 -8.29 -15.75 6.80
N MET A 402 -7.87 -16.97 6.47
CA MET A 402 -6.69 -17.59 7.06
C MET A 402 -5.44 -16.98 6.44
N THR A 403 -4.59 -16.37 7.25
CA THR A 403 -3.34 -15.77 6.80
C THR A 403 -2.15 -16.62 7.25
N LEU A 404 -1.32 -17.05 6.30
CA LEU A 404 -0.06 -17.75 6.56
C LEU A 404 1.10 -16.82 6.28
N CYS A 405 1.98 -16.64 7.26
CA CYS A 405 3.20 -15.86 7.09
C CYS A 405 4.41 -16.73 7.34
N THR A 406 5.36 -16.80 6.40
CA THR A 406 6.62 -17.48 6.66
C THR A 406 7.64 -16.50 7.25
N LEU A 407 8.42 -16.96 8.20
CA LEU A 407 9.53 -16.23 8.81
C LEU A 407 10.76 -17.12 8.93
N ALA A 408 11.83 -16.72 8.26
CA ALA A 408 13.11 -17.39 8.38
C ALA A 408 13.84 -16.92 9.64
N GLN A 409 14.30 -17.88 10.46
CA GLN A 409 15.19 -17.63 11.58
C GLN A 409 16.65 -17.71 11.13
N SER A 410 17.50 -16.85 11.68
CA SER A 410 18.94 -16.90 11.43
C SER A 410 19.57 -18.07 12.19
N GLY A 411 20.42 -18.83 11.51
CA GLY A 411 21.08 -20.04 12.00
C GLY A 411 20.37 -21.33 11.58
N PHE A 412 21.14 -22.37 11.27
CA PHE A 412 20.60 -23.67 10.87
C PHE A 412 20.42 -24.61 12.06
N MET A 413 21.29 -24.53 13.07
CA MET A 413 21.29 -25.34 14.28
C MET A 413 21.60 -24.48 15.52
N GLY A 414 21.14 -24.90 16.70
CA GLY A 414 21.37 -24.22 17.97
C GLY A 414 20.38 -23.10 18.29
N ARG A 415 20.84 -22.09 19.05
CA ARG A 415 20.00 -20.93 19.41
C ARG A 415 19.77 -20.07 18.19
N MET A 416 18.53 -20.03 17.74
CA MET A 416 18.11 -19.20 16.63
C MET A 416 17.63 -17.84 17.12
N ARG A 417 17.89 -16.80 16.33
CA ARG A 417 17.43 -15.43 16.61
C ARG A 417 16.39 -15.01 15.59
N ASN A 418 15.34 -14.38 16.05
CA ASN A 418 14.40 -13.69 15.18
C ASN A 418 14.96 -12.31 14.87
N PRO A 419 14.98 -11.87 13.61
CA PRO A 419 15.39 -10.52 13.25
C PRO A 419 14.43 -9.46 13.86
N VAL A 420 13.14 -9.80 13.94
CA VAL A 420 12.09 -8.97 14.55
C VAL A 420 11.14 -9.90 15.32
N ASP A 421 10.73 -9.53 16.52
CA ASP A 421 9.70 -10.27 17.24
C ASP A 421 8.31 -9.84 16.75
N ILE A 422 7.78 -10.63 15.82
CA ILE A 422 6.42 -10.48 15.29
C ILE A 422 5.47 -11.58 15.76
N SER A 423 5.93 -12.42 16.68
CA SER A 423 5.13 -13.54 17.20
C SER A 423 3.87 -13.06 17.93
N TYR A 424 3.85 -11.82 18.41
CA TYR A 424 2.67 -11.23 19.05
C TYR A 424 1.54 -10.94 18.07
N LEU A 425 1.83 -10.74 16.77
CA LEU A 425 0.83 -10.52 15.71
C LEU A 425 0.13 -11.81 15.30
N ALA A 426 0.76 -12.97 15.51
CA ALA A 426 0.22 -14.25 15.10
C ALA A 426 -0.69 -14.86 16.18
N ASP A 427 -1.81 -15.46 15.75
CA ASP A 427 -2.70 -16.25 16.62
C ASP A 427 -2.16 -17.65 16.85
N SER A 428 -1.51 -18.24 15.86
CA SER A 428 -0.86 -19.55 15.92
C SER A 428 0.56 -19.48 15.41
N VAL A 429 1.43 -20.34 15.94
CA VAL A 429 2.83 -20.47 15.51
C VAL A 429 3.15 -21.94 15.29
N LEU A 430 3.47 -22.30 14.07
CA LEU A 430 4.04 -23.61 13.67
C LEU A 430 5.54 -23.45 13.53
N MET A 431 6.30 -24.14 14.37
CA MET A 431 7.75 -24.09 14.42
C MET A 431 8.35 -25.25 13.64
N PHE A 432 9.33 -24.95 12.80
CA PHE A 432 10.13 -25.92 12.04
C PHE A 432 11.54 -25.95 12.59
N ARG A 433 12.15 -27.16 12.67
CA ARG A 433 13.51 -27.38 13.12
C ARG A 433 14.21 -28.44 12.31
N TYR A 434 15.53 -28.29 12.15
CA TYR A 434 16.38 -29.38 11.76
C TYR A 434 16.89 -30.11 13.00
N PHE A 435 17.01 -31.42 12.90
CA PHE A 435 17.65 -32.25 13.90
C PHE A 435 18.46 -33.38 13.24
N GLU A 436 19.50 -33.84 13.89
CA GLU A 436 20.33 -34.92 13.41
C GLU A 436 19.88 -36.24 14.05
N SER A 437 19.73 -37.28 13.26
CA SER A 437 19.42 -38.63 13.71
C SER A 437 19.99 -39.66 12.74
N ALA A 438 20.75 -40.65 13.28
CA ALA A 438 21.35 -41.72 12.53
C ALA A 438 22.21 -41.27 11.34
N GLY A 439 22.93 -40.14 11.46
CA GLY A 439 23.78 -39.58 10.41
C GLY A 439 23.05 -38.84 9.33
N GLU A 440 21.76 -38.60 9.49
CA GLU A 440 20.91 -37.83 8.58
C GLU A 440 20.41 -36.55 9.20
N VAL A 441 20.30 -35.48 8.38
CA VAL A 441 19.60 -34.25 8.77
C VAL A 441 18.12 -34.41 8.47
N ARG A 442 17.30 -34.35 9.50
CA ARG A 442 15.84 -34.50 9.44
C ARG A 442 15.14 -33.22 9.83
N GLN A 443 13.87 -33.09 9.44
CA GLN A 443 13.03 -31.95 9.79
C GLN A 443 11.97 -32.37 10.81
N ALA A 444 11.71 -31.48 11.75
CA ALA A 444 10.64 -31.62 12.74
C ALA A 444 9.77 -30.37 12.73
N LEU A 445 8.49 -30.55 13.10
CA LEU A 445 7.55 -29.45 13.27
C LEU A 445 6.71 -29.65 14.54
N SER A 446 6.24 -28.53 15.10
CA SER A 446 5.37 -28.52 16.29
C SER A 446 4.56 -27.22 16.35
N VAL A 447 3.33 -27.29 16.79
CA VAL A 447 2.53 -26.10 17.12
C VAL A 447 2.92 -25.63 18.51
N VAL A 448 3.59 -24.47 18.60
CA VAL A 448 4.08 -23.94 19.89
C VAL A 448 3.17 -22.87 20.49
N LYS A 449 2.25 -22.34 19.68
CA LYS A 449 1.26 -21.36 20.10
C LYS A 449 -0.04 -21.53 19.30
N LYS A 450 -1.18 -21.52 19.99
CA LYS A 450 -2.51 -21.36 19.42
C LYS A 450 -3.37 -20.59 20.41
N ARG A 451 -3.92 -19.43 20.00
CA ARG A 451 -4.78 -18.60 20.86
C ARG A 451 -6.17 -19.16 21.01
N SER A 452 -6.66 -19.87 19.99
CA SER A 452 -8.00 -20.41 19.94
C SER A 452 -7.99 -21.93 20.06
N GLY A 453 -8.65 -22.49 21.09
CA GLY A 453 -8.82 -23.93 21.26
C GLY A 453 -7.57 -24.70 21.68
N SER A 454 -7.67 -26.03 21.66
CA SER A 454 -6.58 -26.95 21.94
C SER A 454 -5.73 -27.23 20.70
N HIS A 455 -4.51 -27.63 20.90
CA HIS A 455 -3.59 -28.13 19.87
C HIS A 455 -2.73 -29.25 20.43
N GLU A 456 -2.21 -30.09 19.56
CA GLU A 456 -1.25 -31.12 19.97
C GLU A 456 0.10 -30.46 20.33
N ARG A 457 0.71 -30.89 21.43
CA ARG A 457 2.03 -30.38 21.87
C ARG A 457 3.19 -31.27 21.43
N ALA A 458 2.92 -32.31 20.63
CA ALA A 458 3.96 -33.20 20.15
C ALA A 458 4.86 -32.49 19.13
N ILE A 459 6.10 -33.00 19.04
CA ILE A 459 7.03 -32.70 17.98
C ILE A 459 6.94 -33.88 17.00
N ARG A 460 6.59 -33.63 15.75
CA ARG A 460 6.47 -34.66 14.71
C ARG A 460 7.53 -34.47 13.64
N GLU A 461 7.95 -35.55 13.03
CA GLU A 461 8.89 -35.52 11.90
C GLU A 461 8.17 -35.05 10.64
N LEU A 462 8.80 -34.15 9.89
CA LEU A 462 8.36 -33.72 8.56
C LEU A 462 9.25 -34.38 7.50
N ARG A 463 8.67 -35.11 6.56
CA ARG A 463 9.38 -35.81 5.49
C ARG A 463 8.90 -35.34 4.11
N PHE A 464 9.87 -35.21 3.21
CA PHE A 464 9.63 -34.96 1.80
C PHE A 464 10.04 -36.21 1.02
N THR A 465 9.08 -37.05 0.64
CA THR A 465 9.34 -38.34 0.02
C THR A 465 8.46 -38.56 -1.22
N GLY A 466 9.07 -39.03 -2.31
CA GLY A 466 8.32 -39.56 -3.46
C GLY A 466 7.28 -38.61 -4.07
N GLY A 467 7.51 -37.30 -4.03
CA GLY A 467 6.56 -36.31 -4.55
C GLY A 467 5.43 -35.96 -3.58
N SER A 468 5.60 -36.21 -2.28
CA SER A 468 4.60 -35.86 -1.26
C SER A 468 5.22 -35.32 0.02
N ILE A 469 4.40 -34.63 0.81
CA ILE A 469 4.73 -34.17 2.16
C ILE A 469 4.07 -35.12 3.15
N GLN A 470 4.85 -35.65 4.10
CA GLN A 470 4.37 -36.57 5.10
C GLN A 470 4.70 -36.06 6.51
N ILE A 471 3.74 -36.20 7.43
CA ILE A 471 3.91 -35.89 8.85
C ILE A 471 3.96 -37.23 9.58
N GLY A 472 5.11 -37.49 10.23
CA GLY A 472 5.35 -38.74 10.96
C GLY A 472 4.71 -38.75 12.34
N ALA A 473 4.91 -39.86 13.03
CA ALA A 473 4.51 -40.02 14.42
C ALA A 473 5.29 -39.05 15.35
N PRO A 474 4.81 -38.77 16.57
CA PRO A 474 5.52 -38.00 17.57
C PRO A 474 6.94 -38.53 17.83
N LEU A 475 7.91 -37.63 17.97
CA LEU A 475 9.31 -37.94 18.19
C LEU A 475 9.56 -38.19 19.70
N VAL A 476 8.96 -39.23 20.26
CA VAL A 476 9.00 -39.55 21.68
C VAL A 476 10.40 -40.00 22.22
N ASP A 477 11.24 -40.46 21.29
CA ASP A 477 12.59 -40.95 21.64
C ASP A 477 13.65 -39.84 21.63
N PHE A 478 13.25 -38.59 21.38
CA PHE A 478 14.18 -37.46 21.28
C PHE A 478 13.81 -36.34 22.23
N GLU A 479 14.82 -35.81 22.92
CA GLU A 479 14.73 -34.59 23.74
C GLU A 479 15.58 -33.47 23.09
N GLY A 480 15.24 -32.22 23.35
CA GLY A 480 16.03 -31.06 22.89
C GLY A 480 15.94 -30.77 21.39
N VAL A 481 14.99 -31.34 20.62
CA VAL A 481 14.80 -31.08 19.18
C VAL A 481 14.53 -29.60 18.96
N LEU A 482 13.67 -28.97 19.78
CA LEU A 482 13.33 -27.53 19.59
C LEU A 482 14.46 -26.60 20.02
N THR A 483 15.36 -27.04 20.91
CA THR A 483 16.51 -26.24 21.34
C THR A 483 17.71 -26.36 20.39
N GLY A 484 17.63 -27.24 19.38
CA GLY A 484 18.69 -27.52 18.40
C GLY A 484 19.84 -28.41 18.95
N THR A 485 19.65 -29.04 20.10
CA THR A 485 20.59 -30.01 20.70
C THR A 485 19.86 -31.31 20.96
N PRO A 486 19.46 -32.08 19.91
CA PRO A 486 18.71 -33.30 20.09
C PRO A 486 19.55 -34.35 20.81
N ARG A 487 18.95 -35.03 21.77
CA ARG A 487 19.52 -36.20 22.47
C ARG A 487 18.55 -37.35 22.31
N PHE A 488 19.07 -38.52 21.97
CA PHE A 488 18.28 -39.74 21.98
C PHE A 488 18.05 -40.19 23.42
N ALA A 489 16.81 -40.17 23.87
CA ALA A 489 16.40 -40.56 25.20
C ALA A 489 15.69 -41.93 25.22
N GLY A 490 15.55 -42.57 24.07
CA GLY A 490 14.92 -43.88 23.89
C GLY A 490 15.79 -45.02 24.46
N ASN A 491 15.13 -46.08 25.01
CA ASN A 491 15.80 -47.26 25.52
C ASN A 491 16.46 -48.05 24.38
N LEU A 492 17.76 -48.21 24.37
CA LEU A 492 18.53 -48.96 23.35
C LEU A 492 18.04 -50.40 23.14
N SER A 493 17.38 -51.00 24.15
CA SER A 493 16.80 -52.35 24.09
C SER A 493 15.64 -52.53 23.07
N ARG A 494 14.97 -51.45 22.62
CA ARG A 494 13.91 -51.54 21.63
C ARG A 494 14.42 -51.60 20.18
N ARG A 495 15.69 -51.35 19.92
CA ARG A 495 16.29 -51.46 18.56
C ARG A 495 16.59 -52.89 18.12
N GLU A 496 16.86 -53.79 19.05
CA GLU A 496 17.18 -55.20 18.71
C GLU A 496 15.94 -56.01 18.30
N ASP A 497 14.76 -55.66 18.82
CA ASP A 497 13.52 -56.35 18.47
C ASP A 497 12.94 -55.99 17.07
N ARG A 498 13.24 -54.76 16.55
CA ARG A 498 12.82 -54.37 15.19
C ARG A 498 13.71 -54.95 14.09
N GLY A 499 14.93 -55.34 14.41
CA GLY A 499 15.84 -56.02 13.48
C GLY A 499 15.56 -57.52 13.32
N LYS A 500 14.81 -58.14 14.24
CA LYS A 500 14.46 -59.57 14.17
C LYS A 500 13.09 -59.88 13.56
N ALA A 501 12.22 -58.90 13.43
CA ALA A 501 10.89 -59.06 12.82
C ALA A 501 10.85 -58.88 11.31
N GLY A 502 12.01 -58.77 10.63
CA GLY A 502 12.12 -58.62 9.17
C GLY A 502 12.95 -59.71 8.51
N ALA A 503 13.19 -60.83 9.17
CA ALA A 503 13.94 -61.97 8.66
C ALA A 503 13.22 -63.31 9.01
N ASP A 504 11.94 -63.38 8.60
CA ASP A 504 11.21 -64.65 8.42
C ASP A 504 10.26 -64.48 7.24
#